data_9117fec86a42495eeece45ab7f228de1
#
_entry.id   9117fec86a42495eeece45ab7f228de1
#
_cell.length_a   1.000
_cell.length_b   1.000
_cell.length_c   1.000
_cell.angle_alpha   90.00
_cell.angle_beta   90.00
_cell.angle_gamma   90.00
#
_symmetry.space_group_name_H-M   'P 1'
#
loop_
_entity.id
_entity.type
_entity.pdbx_description
1 polymer ?
#
loop_
_entity_poly.entity_id
_entity_poly.type
_entity_poly.pdbx_seq_one_letter_code
_entity_poly.pdbx_strand_id
1 'polypeptide(L)'
;GGSEGPPLSSIDLNADCLADFILQLNPNGNPVTVVGHSMGSLVAYSLGARHKDKVSKIALLGTSVPMPVSDVLLNAAEDNDHASIDMTNIWSHSSTGKIGRSENPGANNLLVGQRLLERAGDGVLYSDLRACNEFDVGQMPEMELPCLVIVGEADKMTPASAGISVAENLVQAEVCSLSGCGHAMLSERPNEVLDALSGFILN
;
A
#
# COMPACT_ATOMS: atom_id res chain seq x y z
N GLY A 1 -12.42 -1.70 1.80
CA GLY A 1 -13.76 -1.51 1.39
C GLY A 1 -14.73 -2.70 1.52
N GLY A 2 -14.30 -3.94 1.83
CA GLY A 2 -15.20 -5.08 1.97
C GLY A 2 -15.41 -5.58 3.40
N SER A 3 -14.74 -4.94 4.37
CA SER A 3 -14.89 -5.27 5.80
C SER A 3 -16.18 -4.69 6.37
N GLU A 4 -16.71 -5.33 7.40
CA GLU A 4 -17.88 -4.81 8.15
C GLU A 4 -17.46 -3.63 9.05
N GLY A 5 -18.41 -2.74 9.32
CA GLY A 5 -18.22 -1.56 10.16
C GLY A 5 -17.80 -0.31 9.40
N PRO A 6 -17.68 0.83 10.11
CA PRO A 6 -17.24 2.08 9.52
C PRO A 6 -15.74 2.03 9.16
N PRO A 7 -15.29 2.85 8.17
CA PRO A 7 -13.86 2.95 7.86
C PRO A 7 -13.09 3.47 9.08
N LEU A 8 -11.88 2.94 9.29
CA LEU A 8 -10.98 3.41 10.33
C LEU A 8 -10.32 4.72 9.88
N SER A 9 -10.32 5.73 10.74
CA SER A 9 -9.99 7.11 10.38
C SER A 9 -8.49 7.43 10.34
N SER A 10 -7.61 6.50 10.73
CA SER A 10 -6.16 6.73 10.72
C SER A 10 -5.38 5.46 10.41
N ILE A 11 -4.15 5.62 9.95
CA ILE A 11 -3.20 4.52 9.72
C ILE A 11 -2.96 3.74 11.01
N ASP A 12 -2.80 4.43 12.13
CA ASP A 12 -2.53 3.80 13.43
C ASP A 12 -3.69 2.93 13.93
N LEU A 13 -4.93 3.40 13.75
CA LEU A 13 -6.11 2.58 14.08
C LEU A 13 -6.20 1.32 13.20
N ASN A 14 -5.85 1.43 11.93
CA ASN A 14 -5.77 0.27 11.04
C ASN A 14 -4.67 -0.70 11.50
N ALA A 15 -3.52 -0.19 11.92
CA ALA A 15 -2.41 -1.00 12.44
C ALA A 15 -2.80 -1.71 13.76
N ASP A 16 -3.46 -1.02 14.68
CA ASP A 16 -3.92 -1.62 15.94
C ASP A 16 -4.98 -2.71 15.71
N CYS A 17 -5.94 -2.45 14.81
CA CYS A 17 -6.93 -3.46 14.41
C CYS A 17 -6.27 -4.70 13.78
N LEU A 18 -5.25 -4.50 12.95
CA LEU A 18 -4.50 -5.60 12.35
C LEU A 18 -3.67 -6.37 13.38
N ALA A 19 -3.10 -5.67 14.38
CA ALA A 19 -2.40 -6.31 15.50
C ALA A 19 -3.31 -7.25 16.31
N ASP A 20 -4.55 -6.82 16.59
CA ASP A 20 -5.56 -7.64 17.27
C ASP A 20 -5.99 -8.83 16.39
N PHE A 21 -6.13 -8.62 15.09
CA PHE A 21 -6.46 -9.68 14.13
C PHE A 21 -5.35 -10.75 14.04
N ILE A 22 -4.08 -10.33 14.03
CA ILE A 22 -2.92 -11.25 14.07
C ILE A 22 -2.98 -12.13 15.32
N LEU A 23 -3.29 -11.57 16.49
CA LEU A 23 -3.41 -12.34 17.74
C LEU A 23 -4.53 -13.40 17.66
N GLN A 24 -5.65 -13.05 17.04
CA GLN A 24 -6.77 -14.00 16.87
C GLN A 24 -6.42 -15.16 15.93
N LEU A 25 -5.72 -14.89 14.83
CA LEU A 25 -5.33 -15.91 13.85
C LEU A 25 -4.13 -16.74 14.30
N ASN A 26 -3.29 -16.17 15.14
CA ASN A 26 -2.02 -16.79 15.59
C ASN A 26 -1.93 -16.82 17.12
N PRO A 27 -2.72 -17.66 17.78
CA PRO A 27 -2.78 -17.73 19.25
C PRO A 27 -1.46 -18.17 19.90
N ASN A 28 -0.54 -18.74 19.12
CA ASN A 28 0.81 -19.10 19.59
C ASN A 28 1.75 -17.89 19.72
N GLY A 29 1.35 -16.72 19.19
CA GLY A 29 2.10 -15.47 19.31
C GLY A 29 3.38 -15.40 18.46
N ASN A 30 3.58 -16.29 17.48
CA ASN A 30 4.75 -16.20 16.61
C ASN A 30 4.66 -14.94 15.73
N PRO A 31 5.75 -14.16 15.59
CA PRO A 31 5.73 -12.99 14.73
C PRO A 31 5.48 -13.37 13.25
N VAL A 32 4.72 -12.54 12.54
CA VAL A 32 4.34 -12.76 11.14
C VAL A 32 5.07 -11.80 10.21
N THR A 33 5.17 -12.15 8.93
CA THR A 33 5.57 -11.20 7.88
C THR A 33 4.33 -10.44 7.41
N VAL A 34 4.44 -9.11 7.33
CA VAL A 34 3.37 -8.24 6.87
C VAL A 34 3.73 -7.61 5.53
N VAL A 35 2.82 -7.70 4.56
CA VAL A 35 2.97 -7.10 3.24
C VAL A 35 1.88 -6.05 3.06
N GLY A 36 2.28 -4.81 2.79
CA GLY A 36 1.36 -3.71 2.59
C GLY A 36 1.59 -2.98 1.26
N HIS A 37 0.52 -2.67 0.54
CA HIS A 37 0.57 -1.89 -0.69
C HIS A 37 -0.14 -0.54 -0.51
N SER A 38 0.45 0.55 -0.99
CA SER A 38 -0.10 1.90 -0.91
C SER A 38 -0.42 2.29 0.54
N MET A 39 -1.66 2.67 0.87
CA MET A 39 -2.10 2.89 2.25
C MET A 39 -1.71 1.71 3.16
N GLY A 40 -1.85 0.47 2.67
CA GLY A 40 -1.45 -0.71 3.42
C GLY A 40 0.05 -0.75 3.75
N SER A 41 0.91 -0.07 2.98
CA SER A 41 2.33 0.05 3.31
C SER A 41 2.56 0.94 4.54
N LEU A 42 1.78 2.00 4.70
CA LEU A 42 1.81 2.84 5.91
C LEU A 42 1.29 2.08 7.13
N VAL A 43 0.22 1.29 6.95
CA VAL A 43 -0.32 0.40 8.00
C VAL A 43 0.73 -0.63 8.41
N ALA A 44 1.41 -1.28 7.46
CA ALA A 44 2.50 -2.23 7.73
C ALA A 44 3.67 -1.56 8.46
N TYR A 45 4.02 -0.33 8.06
CA TYR A 45 5.05 0.48 8.73
C TYR A 45 4.67 0.77 10.18
N SER A 46 3.47 1.35 10.42
CA SER A 46 2.97 1.65 11.76
C SER A 46 2.90 0.40 12.63
N LEU A 47 2.40 -0.71 12.08
CA LEU A 47 2.32 -1.99 12.78
C LEU A 47 3.72 -2.50 13.19
N GLY A 48 4.68 -2.51 12.28
CA GLY A 48 6.04 -2.95 12.56
C GLY A 48 6.77 -2.07 13.58
N ALA A 49 6.53 -0.75 13.57
CA ALA A 49 7.13 0.17 14.53
C ALA A 49 6.52 0.05 15.94
N ARG A 50 5.20 -0.12 16.03
CA ARG A 50 4.45 -0.05 17.30
C ARG A 50 4.18 -1.42 17.92
N HIS A 51 4.16 -2.50 17.14
CA HIS A 51 3.83 -3.86 17.56
C HIS A 51 4.94 -4.85 17.18
N LYS A 52 6.19 -4.52 17.52
CA LYS A 52 7.42 -5.27 17.18
C LYS A 52 7.37 -6.74 17.57
N ASP A 53 6.63 -7.06 18.63
CA ASP A 53 6.44 -8.42 19.13
C ASP A 53 5.60 -9.31 18.21
N LYS A 54 4.82 -8.72 17.31
CA LYS A 54 3.89 -9.41 16.41
C LYS A 54 4.40 -9.53 14.97
N VAL A 55 5.44 -8.78 14.62
CA VAL A 55 5.94 -8.68 13.23
C VAL A 55 7.41 -9.08 13.17
N SER A 56 7.74 -9.98 12.25
CA SER A 56 9.12 -10.42 12.01
C SER A 56 9.79 -9.71 10.84
N LYS A 57 9.03 -9.40 9.79
CA LYS A 57 9.49 -8.72 8.58
C LYS A 57 8.35 -7.89 8.00
N ILE A 58 8.67 -6.83 7.26
CA ILE A 58 7.69 -6.04 6.51
C ILE A 58 8.08 -5.91 5.04
N ALA A 59 7.08 -5.88 4.15
CA ALA A 59 7.27 -5.50 2.77
C ALA A 59 6.34 -4.33 2.43
N LEU A 60 6.91 -3.23 1.93
CA LEU A 60 6.26 -1.97 1.62
C LEU A 60 6.23 -1.79 0.10
N LEU A 61 5.07 -1.91 -0.51
CA LEU A 61 4.87 -1.81 -1.94
C LEU A 61 4.24 -0.47 -2.28
N GLY A 62 4.84 0.30 -3.19
CA GLY A 62 4.30 1.60 -3.57
C GLY A 62 4.12 2.51 -2.37
N THR A 63 5.19 2.74 -1.62
CA THR A 63 5.18 3.51 -0.38
C THR A 63 5.76 4.92 -0.57
N SER A 64 5.33 5.83 0.26
CA SER A 64 5.87 7.18 0.42
C SER A 64 5.63 7.66 1.84
N VAL A 65 6.59 8.34 2.44
CA VAL A 65 6.44 8.96 3.75
C VAL A 65 7.11 10.34 3.73
N PRO A 66 6.32 11.42 3.85
CA PRO A 66 4.85 11.45 3.92
C PRO A 66 4.21 10.93 2.62
N MET A 67 2.90 10.61 2.68
CA MET A 67 2.11 10.20 1.51
C MET A 67 1.03 11.28 1.20
N PRO A 68 1.43 12.42 0.61
CA PRO A 68 0.50 13.50 0.34
C PRO A 68 -0.51 13.11 -0.74
N VAL A 69 -1.76 13.49 -0.53
CA VAL A 69 -2.85 13.32 -1.49
C VAL A 69 -3.25 14.69 -2.03
N SER A 70 -3.44 14.82 -3.35
CA SER A 70 -3.83 16.10 -3.94
C SER A 70 -5.22 16.55 -3.49
N ASP A 71 -5.40 17.85 -3.30
CA ASP A 71 -6.69 18.43 -2.90
C ASP A 71 -7.82 18.08 -3.87
N VAL A 72 -7.52 18.00 -5.17
CA VAL A 72 -8.51 17.63 -6.19
C VAL A 72 -9.06 16.23 -5.94
N LEU A 73 -8.19 15.28 -5.60
CA LEU A 73 -8.61 13.91 -5.32
C LEU A 73 -9.33 13.82 -3.96
N LEU A 74 -8.84 14.52 -2.93
CA LEU A 74 -9.48 14.54 -1.61
C LEU A 74 -10.89 15.12 -1.67
N ASN A 75 -11.05 16.27 -2.32
CA ASN A 75 -12.36 16.93 -2.44
C ASN A 75 -13.36 16.06 -3.23
N ALA A 76 -12.95 15.49 -4.35
CA ALA A 76 -13.79 14.58 -5.12
C ALA A 76 -14.20 13.34 -4.30
N ALA A 77 -13.28 12.79 -3.50
CA ALA A 77 -13.58 11.64 -2.64
C ALA A 77 -14.50 12.02 -1.46
N GLU A 78 -14.36 13.22 -0.89
CA GLU A 78 -15.23 13.74 0.17
C GLU A 78 -16.69 13.87 -0.30
N ASP A 79 -16.86 14.36 -1.53
CA ASP A 79 -18.18 14.48 -2.16
C ASP A 79 -18.75 13.15 -2.68
N ASN A 80 -18.01 12.04 -2.56
CA ASN A 80 -18.29 10.75 -3.19
C ASN A 80 -18.47 10.86 -4.72
N ASP A 81 -17.79 11.82 -5.35
CA ASP A 81 -17.81 11.98 -6.80
C ASP A 81 -17.04 10.80 -7.45
N HIS A 82 -17.67 10.18 -8.45
CA HIS A 82 -17.07 9.08 -9.22
C HIS A 82 -15.72 9.46 -9.85
N ALA A 83 -15.48 10.75 -10.09
CA ALA A 83 -14.20 11.26 -10.56
C ALA A 83 -13.03 10.87 -9.63
N SER A 84 -13.26 10.69 -8.33
CA SER A 84 -12.23 10.22 -7.39
C SER A 84 -11.78 8.79 -7.69
N ILE A 85 -12.72 7.93 -8.08
CA ILE A 85 -12.45 6.55 -8.50
C ILE A 85 -11.67 6.54 -9.82
N ASP A 86 -12.10 7.34 -10.80
CA ASP A 86 -11.44 7.47 -12.11
C ASP A 86 -10.00 7.97 -11.95
N MET A 87 -9.79 9.02 -11.18
CA MET A 87 -8.46 9.57 -10.90
C MET A 87 -7.56 8.55 -10.21
N THR A 88 -8.03 7.91 -9.14
CA THR A 88 -7.28 6.88 -8.41
C THR A 88 -6.89 5.74 -9.34
N ASN A 89 -7.83 5.24 -10.13
CA ASN A 89 -7.59 4.13 -11.05
C ASN A 89 -6.62 4.50 -12.17
N ILE A 90 -6.84 5.65 -12.83
CA ILE A 90 -6.00 6.09 -13.95
C ILE A 90 -4.58 6.42 -13.49
N TRP A 91 -4.42 7.08 -12.34
CA TRP A 91 -3.09 7.46 -11.84
C TRP A 91 -2.30 6.27 -11.31
N SER A 92 -2.98 5.22 -10.86
CA SER A 92 -2.34 3.98 -10.39
C SER A 92 -1.68 3.18 -11.52
N HIS A 93 -2.05 3.38 -12.79
CA HIS A 93 -1.52 2.57 -13.87
C HIS A 93 -0.46 3.31 -14.69
N SER A 94 0.57 2.57 -15.09
CA SER A 94 1.57 3.03 -16.07
C SER A 94 0.92 3.33 -17.43
N SER A 95 1.63 4.03 -18.32
CA SER A 95 1.14 4.31 -19.68
C SER A 95 0.82 3.03 -20.45
N THR A 96 1.60 1.97 -20.26
CA THR A 96 1.39 0.66 -20.90
C THR A 96 0.27 -0.13 -20.24
N GLY A 97 0.13 -0.03 -18.92
CA GLY A 97 -0.98 -0.64 -18.17
C GLY A 97 -2.34 -0.10 -18.62
N LYS A 98 -2.43 1.20 -18.89
CA LYS A 98 -3.66 1.86 -19.37
C LYS A 98 -4.17 1.37 -20.71
N ILE A 99 -3.27 0.96 -21.61
CA ILE A 99 -3.65 0.43 -22.94
C ILE A 99 -3.83 -1.09 -22.95
N GLY A 100 -3.96 -1.70 -21.76
CA GLY A 100 -4.26 -3.12 -21.62
C GLY A 100 -3.08 -4.07 -21.77
N ARG A 101 -1.84 -3.56 -21.69
CA ARG A 101 -0.65 -4.42 -21.62
C ARG A 101 -0.57 -5.04 -20.22
N SER A 102 -0.97 -6.28 -20.11
CA SER A 102 -0.92 -7.09 -18.90
C SER A 102 -0.10 -8.35 -19.16
N GLU A 103 0.63 -8.81 -18.15
CA GLU A 103 1.28 -10.12 -18.18
C GLU A 103 0.25 -11.26 -18.11
N ASN A 104 -0.96 -10.97 -17.67
CA ASN A 104 -2.07 -11.92 -17.66
C ASN A 104 -2.92 -11.76 -18.93
N PRO A 105 -2.86 -12.69 -19.89
CA PRO A 105 -3.64 -12.62 -21.11
C PRO A 105 -5.14 -12.50 -20.82
N GLY A 106 -5.80 -11.56 -21.49
CA GLY A 106 -7.25 -11.35 -21.38
C GLY A 106 -7.67 -10.53 -20.13
N ALA A 107 -6.75 -10.14 -19.26
CA ALA A 107 -7.06 -9.26 -18.14
C ALA A 107 -7.07 -7.79 -18.57
N ASN A 108 -8.13 -7.07 -18.18
CA ASN A 108 -8.18 -5.61 -18.28
C ASN A 108 -8.00 -5.01 -16.87
N ASN A 109 -6.76 -4.66 -16.55
CA ASN A 109 -6.38 -4.19 -15.21
C ASN A 109 -7.12 -2.91 -14.82
N LEU A 110 -7.34 -1.97 -15.75
CA LEU A 110 -8.12 -0.75 -15.48
C LEU A 110 -9.58 -1.10 -15.09
N LEU A 111 -10.23 -1.98 -15.85
CA LEU A 111 -11.61 -2.35 -15.55
C LEU A 111 -11.71 -3.09 -14.21
N VAL A 112 -10.76 -3.99 -13.91
CA VAL A 112 -10.71 -4.70 -12.64
C VAL A 112 -10.48 -3.72 -11.49
N GLY A 113 -9.52 -2.80 -11.62
CA GLY A 113 -9.23 -1.78 -10.62
C GLY A 113 -10.45 -0.88 -10.35
N GLN A 114 -11.12 -0.41 -11.40
CA GLN A 114 -12.33 0.39 -11.28
C GLN A 114 -13.43 -0.36 -10.52
N ARG A 115 -13.71 -1.60 -10.89
CA ARG A 115 -14.73 -2.42 -10.24
C ARG A 115 -14.43 -2.70 -8.76
N LEU A 116 -13.16 -2.80 -8.41
CA LEU A 116 -12.76 -2.96 -7.00
C LEU A 116 -13.01 -1.68 -6.20
N LEU A 117 -12.68 -0.51 -6.76
CA LEU A 117 -12.94 0.79 -6.12
C LEU A 117 -14.43 1.08 -5.99
N GLU A 118 -15.23 0.82 -7.03
CA GLU A 118 -16.69 0.99 -7.03
C GLU A 118 -17.43 0.11 -6.00
N ARG A 119 -16.80 -0.94 -5.50
CA ARG A 119 -17.38 -1.81 -4.45
C ARG A 119 -17.21 -1.25 -3.04
N ALA A 120 -16.37 -0.24 -2.86
CA ALA A 120 -16.24 0.44 -1.58
C ALA A 120 -17.52 1.25 -1.29
N GLY A 121 -17.97 1.26 -0.02
CA GLY A 121 -19.08 2.10 0.41
C GLY A 121 -18.72 3.60 0.37
N ASP A 122 -19.74 4.44 0.44
CA ASP A 122 -19.59 5.89 0.49
C ASP A 122 -18.67 6.31 1.65
N GLY A 123 -17.82 7.29 1.40
CA GLY A 123 -16.87 7.83 2.36
C GLY A 123 -15.64 6.96 2.66
N VAL A 124 -15.59 5.70 2.20
CA VAL A 124 -14.45 4.81 2.44
C VAL A 124 -13.20 5.34 1.75
N LEU A 125 -13.28 5.67 0.45
CA LEU A 125 -12.13 6.19 -0.30
C LEU A 125 -11.61 7.49 0.31
N TYR A 126 -12.51 8.40 0.69
CA TYR A 126 -12.12 9.64 1.37
C TYR A 126 -11.39 9.37 2.69
N SER A 127 -11.95 8.50 3.54
CA SER A 127 -11.34 8.13 4.82
C SER A 127 -9.93 7.56 4.65
N ASP A 128 -9.76 6.68 3.66
CA ASP A 128 -8.48 6.04 3.38
C ASP A 128 -7.43 7.04 2.84
N LEU A 129 -7.82 7.90 1.89
CA LEU A 129 -6.94 8.93 1.34
C LEU A 129 -6.55 9.98 2.39
N ARG A 130 -7.50 10.38 3.23
CA ARG A 130 -7.26 11.30 4.33
C ARG A 130 -6.30 10.70 5.36
N ALA A 131 -6.48 9.42 5.72
CA ALA A 131 -5.58 8.72 6.64
C ALA A 131 -4.14 8.68 6.10
N CYS A 132 -3.95 8.50 4.78
CA CYS A 132 -2.63 8.59 4.15
C CYS A 132 -2.04 10.00 4.26
N ASN A 133 -2.84 11.02 3.93
CA ASN A 133 -2.41 12.42 3.91
C ASN A 133 -2.04 12.95 5.31
N GLU A 134 -2.70 12.45 6.35
CA GLU A 134 -2.50 12.87 7.76
C GLU A 134 -1.43 12.03 8.48
N PHE A 135 -0.92 10.95 7.88
CA PHE A 135 0.04 10.07 8.53
C PHE A 135 1.41 10.75 8.71
N ASP A 136 1.88 10.82 9.94
CA ASP A 136 3.17 11.37 10.34
C ASP A 136 4.02 10.34 11.08
N VAL A 137 5.21 10.04 10.54
CA VAL A 137 6.18 9.13 11.17
C VAL A 137 7.08 9.81 12.19
N GLY A 138 7.04 11.15 12.31
CA GLY A 138 7.93 11.90 13.19
C GLY A 138 7.83 11.52 14.68
N GLN A 139 6.76 10.83 15.07
CA GLN A 139 6.53 10.32 16.43
C GLN A 139 6.61 8.79 16.53
N MET A 140 6.93 8.10 15.43
CA MET A 140 7.02 6.63 15.44
C MET A 140 8.33 6.16 16.06
N PRO A 141 8.31 5.02 16.78
CA PRO A 141 9.52 4.33 17.18
C PRO A 141 10.36 3.94 15.96
N GLU A 142 11.68 3.87 16.13
CA GLU A 142 12.58 3.41 15.10
C GLU A 142 12.22 1.98 14.63
N MET A 143 12.17 1.82 13.30
CA MET A 143 11.88 0.54 12.66
C MET A 143 13.18 -0.24 12.45
N GLU A 144 13.35 -1.32 13.20
CA GLU A 144 14.55 -2.17 13.16
C GLU A 144 14.32 -3.50 12.42
N LEU A 145 13.07 -3.77 12.00
CA LEU A 145 12.71 -5.02 11.33
C LEU A 145 13.31 -5.07 9.91
N PRO A 146 13.67 -6.27 9.42
CA PRO A 146 13.99 -6.44 8.01
C PRO A 146 12.83 -5.95 7.14
N CYS A 147 13.16 -5.12 6.16
CA CYS A 147 12.20 -4.45 5.29
C CYS A 147 12.53 -4.67 3.82
N LEU A 148 11.54 -5.02 3.01
CA LEU A 148 11.62 -4.97 1.55
C LEU A 148 10.77 -3.80 1.07
N VAL A 149 11.36 -2.90 0.28
CA VAL A 149 10.64 -1.81 -0.38
C VAL A 149 10.56 -2.10 -1.88
N ILE A 150 9.35 -2.25 -2.41
CA ILE A 150 9.12 -2.45 -3.85
C ILE A 150 8.58 -1.15 -4.44
N VAL A 151 9.28 -0.62 -5.45
CA VAL A 151 8.93 0.63 -6.12
C VAL A 151 8.67 0.42 -7.61
N GLY A 152 7.68 1.12 -8.16
CA GLY A 152 7.44 1.16 -9.60
C GLY A 152 8.09 2.40 -10.23
N GLU A 153 8.93 2.23 -11.26
CA GLU A 153 9.62 3.37 -11.89
C GLU A 153 8.68 4.34 -12.61
N ALA A 154 7.48 3.89 -13.00
CA ALA A 154 6.45 4.72 -13.61
C ALA A 154 5.28 5.04 -12.64
N ASP A 155 5.46 4.82 -11.35
CA ASP A 155 4.47 5.11 -10.32
C ASP A 155 4.30 6.64 -10.17
N LYS A 156 3.05 7.12 -10.33
CA LYS A 156 2.67 8.52 -10.22
C LYS A 156 1.98 8.85 -8.90
N MET A 157 1.54 7.84 -8.16
CA MET A 157 0.91 8.00 -6.86
C MET A 157 1.97 8.13 -5.76
N THR A 158 2.93 7.19 -5.76
CA THR A 158 4.08 7.16 -4.86
C THR A 158 5.36 6.99 -5.69
N PRO A 159 5.97 8.10 -6.13
CA PRO A 159 7.14 8.05 -7.01
C PRO A 159 8.26 7.16 -6.44
N ALA A 160 8.96 6.43 -7.30
CA ALA A 160 10.01 5.50 -6.90
C ALA A 160 11.05 6.14 -5.96
N SER A 161 11.41 7.41 -6.19
CA SER A 161 12.32 8.17 -5.33
C SER A 161 11.82 8.31 -3.89
N ALA A 162 10.50 8.42 -3.68
CA ALA A 162 9.93 8.51 -2.35
C ALA A 162 10.05 7.18 -1.59
N GLY A 163 9.75 6.05 -2.26
CA GLY A 163 9.95 4.73 -1.67
C GLY A 163 11.42 4.41 -1.36
N ILE A 164 12.34 4.80 -2.26
CA ILE A 164 13.80 4.68 -2.02
C ILE A 164 14.20 5.50 -0.80
N SER A 165 13.70 6.74 -0.66
CA SER A 165 13.98 7.57 0.51
C SER A 165 13.44 6.95 1.81
N VAL A 166 12.30 6.25 1.77
CA VAL A 166 11.83 5.48 2.92
C VAL A 166 12.83 4.38 3.30
N ALA A 167 13.34 3.62 2.31
CA ALA A 167 14.32 2.58 2.55
C ALA A 167 15.64 3.10 3.13
N GLU A 168 16.12 4.26 2.67
CA GLU A 168 17.33 4.91 3.16
C GLU A 168 17.26 5.31 4.64
N ASN A 169 16.05 5.51 5.16
CA ASN A 169 15.81 5.85 6.57
C ASN A 169 15.50 4.62 7.45
N LEU A 170 15.54 3.42 6.89
CA LEU A 170 15.33 2.17 7.63
C LEU A 170 16.66 1.46 7.89
N VAL A 171 16.78 0.83 9.06
CA VAL A 171 18.06 0.19 9.49
C VAL A 171 18.42 -1.02 8.62
N GLN A 172 17.41 -1.79 8.20
CA GLN A 172 17.59 -3.03 7.44
C GLN A 172 16.61 -3.07 6.26
N ALA A 173 16.90 -2.33 5.19
CA ALA A 173 16.01 -2.28 4.03
C ALA A 173 16.69 -2.76 2.75
N GLU A 174 15.96 -3.54 1.97
CA GLU A 174 16.28 -3.91 0.59
C GLU A 174 15.30 -3.20 -0.35
N VAL A 175 15.76 -2.79 -1.53
CA VAL A 175 14.93 -2.13 -2.54
C VAL A 175 14.84 -2.99 -3.79
N CYS A 176 13.60 -3.23 -4.27
CA CYS A 176 13.31 -3.84 -5.56
C CYS A 176 12.63 -2.81 -6.47
N SER A 177 13.26 -2.45 -7.59
CA SER A 177 12.71 -1.51 -8.57
C SER A 177 12.10 -2.26 -9.76
N LEU A 178 10.83 -1.99 -10.06
CA LEU A 178 10.08 -2.60 -11.15
C LEU A 178 10.06 -1.67 -12.37
N SER A 179 10.77 -2.04 -13.42
CA SER A 179 10.93 -1.18 -14.60
C SER A 179 9.62 -0.98 -15.35
N GLY A 180 9.29 0.29 -15.64
CA GLY A 180 8.09 0.69 -16.37
C GLY A 180 6.76 0.37 -15.67
N CYS A 181 6.79 -0.01 -14.40
CA CYS A 181 5.64 -0.36 -13.57
C CYS A 181 5.02 0.88 -12.92
N GLY A 182 3.70 0.98 -12.91
CA GLY A 182 2.94 1.98 -12.16
C GLY A 182 2.70 1.57 -10.72
N HIS A 183 1.78 2.29 -10.06
CA HIS A 183 1.36 2.02 -8.69
C HIS A 183 0.62 0.68 -8.55
N ALA A 184 -0.15 0.28 -9.56
CA ALA A 184 -0.88 -0.99 -9.58
C ALA A 184 0.04 -2.20 -9.85
N MET A 185 1.18 -2.26 -9.16
CA MET A 185 2.27 -3.20 -9.42
C MET A 185 1.88 -4.67 -9.29
N LEU A 186 0.96 -5.00 -8.38
CA LEU A 186 0.43 -6.35 -8.21
C LEU A 186 -0.30 -6.87 -9.45
N SER A 187 -0.81 -5.98 -10.30
CA SER A 187 -1.50 -6.33 -11.55
C SER A 187 -0.65 -6.07 -12.81
N GLU A 188 0.29 -5.13 -12.75
CA GLU A 188 1.16 -4.80 -13.88
C GLU A 188 2.41 -5.69 -13.97
N ARG A 189 2.95 -6.12 -12.83
CA ARG A 189 4.16 -6.95 -12.70
C ARG A 189 4.00 -8.06 -11.66
N PRO A 190 2.97 -8.92 -11.79
CA PRO A 190 2.65 -9.91 -10.76
C PRO A 190 3.79 -10.91 -10.50
N ASN A 191 4.50 -11.34 -11.55
CA ASN A 191 5.58 -12.32 -11.42
C ASN A 191 6.80 -11.70 -10.72
N GLU A 192 7.22 -10.50 -11.12
CA GLU A 192 8.36 -9.81 -10.50
C GLU A 192 8.08 -9.48 -9.01
N VAL A 193 6.85 -9.07 -8.70
CA VAL A 193 6.42 -8.85 -7.31
C VAL A 193 6.43 -10.16 -6.52
N LEU A 194 5.92 -11.25 -7.10
CA LEU A 194 5.93 -12.57 -6.46
C LEU A 194 7.35 -13.05 -6.18
N ASP A 195 8.25 -12.92 -7.14
CA ASP A 195 9.66 -13.32 -7.00
C ASP A 195 10.35 -12.52 -5.89
N ALA A 196 10.18 -11.19 -5.86
CA ALA A 196 10.76 -10.33 -4.83
C ALA A 196 10.21 -10.68 -3.43
N LEU A 197 8.90 -10.84 -3.30
CA LEU A 197 8.27 -11.22 -2.03
C LEU A 197 8.69 -12.62 -1.59
N SER A 198 8.73 -13.61 -2.49
CA SER A 198 9.13 -14.96 -2.16
C SER A 198 10.59 -15.03 -1.70
N GLY A 199 11.48 -14.31 -2.39
CA GLY A 199 12.89 -14.21 -2.01
C GLY A 199 13.06 -13.61 -0.61
N PHE A 200 12.29 -12.58 -0.28
CA PHE A 200 12.37 -11.90 1.03
C PHE A 200 11.71 -12.71 2.17
N ILE A 201 10.56 -13.33 1.91
CA ILE A 201 9.79 -14.04 2.95
C ILE A 201 10.43 -15.36 3.34
N LEU A 202 10.96 -16.11 2.36
CA LEU A 202 11.46 -17.46 2.56
C LEU A 202 12.92 -17.53 3.03
N ASN A 203 13.67 -16.45 2.96
CA ASN A 203 15.04 -16.32 3.48
C ASN A 203 15.05 -15.64 4.85
#